data_57b939636b9968cc940fb23e0c404ffd
#
_entry.id   57b939636b9968cc940fb23e0c404ffd
#
_cell.length_a   1.000
_cell.length_b   1.000
_cell.length_c   1.000
_cell.angle_alpha   90.00
_cell.angle_beta   90.00
_cell.angle_gamma   90.00
#
_symmetry.space_group_name_H-M   'P 1'
#
loop_
_entity.id
_entity.type
_entity.pdbx_description
1 polymer ?
#
loop_
_entity_poly.entity_id
_entity_poly.type
_entity_poly.pdbx_seq_one_letter_code
_entity_poly.pdbx_strand_id
1 'polypeptide(L)'
;MPDDDVLGHERAHLAASRAALRAMREATTRHFAQAGGAGGNAVSTEVLKQVLYRRMRALEDDPTVPLFFGRLDYDTALGAELDEILYVGRRHVSGELGGDPLVMDWRAPMAVPFYRAGADHPMGVRLRRRFGFSHGVLTAFEDEWLGAGAVSAASSQLLADEIERPRMGPMRDIVATIQPDQDVLVRSALAESLCIQGAPGTGKTAVGLHRAAYLLYS
;
A
#
# COMPACT_ATOMS: atom_id res chain seq x y z
N MET A 1 28.44 -6.18 -0.04
CA MET A 1 28.01 -5.63 1.25
C MET A 1 26.60 -6.18 1.54
N PRO A 2 26.25 -6.48 2.80
CA PRO A 2 24.93 -7.09 3.11
C PRO A 2 23.74 -6.28 2.60
N ASP A 3 23.83 -4.94 2.60
CA ASP A 3 22.75 -4.07 2.15
C ASP A 3 22.50 -4.14 0.63
N ASP A 4 23.52 -4.36 -0.19
CA ASP A 4 23.37 -4.50 -1.65
C ASP A 4 22.64 -5.80 -2.01
N ASP A 5 22.87 -6.88 -1.27
CA ASP A 5 22.17 -8.16 -1.45
C ASP A 5 20.70 -8.05 -1.07
N VAL A 6 20.42 -7.39 0.06
CA VAL A 6 19.04 -7.10 0.50
C VAL A 6 18.32 -6.23 -0.53
N LEU A 7 18.94 -5.14 -0.98
CA LEU A 7 18.35 -4.24 -1.97
C LEU A 7 18.12 -4.96 -3.32
N GLY A 8 19.03 -5.88 -3.69
CA GLY A 8 18.85 -6.75 -4.86
C GLY A 8 17.60 -7.62 -4.76
N HIS A 9 17.36 -8.21 -3.60
CA HIS A 9 16.15 -9.02 -3.31
C HIS A 9 14.87 -8.21 -3.43
N GLU A 10 14.83 -7.01 -2.83
CA GLU A 10 13.69 -6.11 -2.88
C GLU A 10 13.40 -5.62 -4.31
N ARG A 11 14.44 -5.37 -5.10
CA ARG A 11 14.29 -5.04 -6.54
C ARG A 11 13.75 -6.20 -7.35
N ALA A 12 14.15 -7.43 -7.06
CA ALA A 12 13.62 -8.63 -7.71
C ALA A 12 12.12 -8.79 -7.36
N HIS A 13 11.73 -8.59 -6.10
CA HIS A 13 10.32 -8.60 -5.69
C HIS A 13 9.50 -7.50 -6.39
N LEU A 14 10.05 -6.29 -6.53
CA LEU A 14 9.40 -5.21 -7.29
C LEU A 14 9.19 -5.59 -8.76
N ALA A 15 10.19 -6.20 -9.39
CA ALA A 15 10.08 -6.65 -10.78
C ALA A 15 9.01 -7.75 -10.95
N ALA A 16 8.96 -8.73 -10.05
CA ALA A 16 7.95 -9.78 -10.01
C ALA A 16 6.54 -9.20 -9.81
N SER A 17 6.39 -8.27 -8.86
CA SER A 17 5.11 -7.59 -8.59
C SER A 17 4.61 -6.78 -9.80
N ARG A 18 5.51 -6.10 -10.52
CA ARG A 18 5.13 -5.39 -11.77
C ARG A 18 4.75 -6.36 -12.88
N ALA A 19 5.42 -7.51 -13.01
CA ALA A 19 5.05 -8.54 -13.97
C ALA A 19 3.65 -9.10 -13.66
N ALA A 20 3.36 -9.39 -12.39
CA ALA A 20 2.05 -9.84 -11.94
C ALA A 20 0.95 -8.80 -12.21
N LEU A 21 1.20 -7.52 -11.94
CA LEU A 21 0.26 -6.44 -12.24
C LEU A 21 -0.09 -6.38 -13.73
N ARG A 22 0.91 -6.52 -14.61
CA ARG A 22 0.68 -6.60 -16.07
C ARG A 22 -0.17 -7.82 -16.44
N ALA A 23 0.13 -8.99 -15.87
CA ALA A 23 -0.65 -10.20 -16.11
C ALA A 23 -2.11 -10.05 -15.65
N MET A 24 -2.36 -9.43 -14.49
CA MET A 24 -3.72 -9.10 -14.01
C MET A 24 -4.46 -8.18 -14.99
N ARG A 25 -3.78 -7.17 -15.53
CA ARG A 25 -4.35 -6.25 -16.53
C ARG A 25 -4.69 -6.97 -17.83
N GLU A 26 -3.78 -7.82 -18.33
CA GLU A 26 -4.00 -8.63 -19.53
C GLU A 26 -5.18 -9.60 -19.36
N ALA A 27 -5.28 -10.27 -18.22
CA ALA A 27 -6.42 -11.13 -17.90
C ALA A 27 -7.73 -10.33 -17.90
N THR A 28 -7.75 -9.15 -17.28
CA THR A 28 -8.93 -8.27 -17.28
C THR A 28 -9.27 -7.80 -18.69
N THR A 29 -8.29 -7.51 -19.54
CA THR A 29 -8.48 -7.12 -20.94
C THR A 29 -9.10 -8.25 -21.77
N ARG A 30 -8.64 -9.49 -21.55
CA ARG A 30 -9.27 -10.68 -22.19
C ARG A 30 -10.74 -10.84 -21.77
N HIS A 31 -11.05 -10.70 -20.48
CA HIS A 31 -12.43 -10.77 -19.99
C HIS A 31 -13.30 -9.64 -20.58
N PHE A 32 -12.76 -8.43 -20.70
CA PHE A 32 -13.46 -7.31 -21.34
C PHE A 32 -13.81 -7.62 -22.81
N ALA A 33 -12.87 -8.18 -23.57
CA ALA A 33 -13.10 -8.55 -24.96
C ALA A 33 -14.16 -9.65 -25.11
N GLN A 34 -14.22 -10.60 -24.18
CA GLN A 34 -15.18 -11.72 -24.18
C GLN A 34 -16.59 -11.30 -23.70
N ALA A 35 -16.70 -10.23 -22.90
CA ALA A 35 -17.96 -9.76 -22.33
C ALA A 35 -19.01 -9.36 -23.39
N GLY A 36 -18.62 -9.12 -24.64
CA GLY A 36 -19.53 -8.80 -25.75
C GLY A 36 -20.17 -10.01 -26.45
N GLY A 37 -19.65 -11.23 -26.20
CA GLY A 37 -20.10 -12.47 -26.86
C GLY A 37 -20.98 -13.40 -26.00
N ALA A 38 -21.08 -13.14 -24.71
CA ALA A 38 -21.94 -13.92 -23.82
C ALA A 38 -23.39 -13.44 -23.97
N GLY A 39 -24.32 -14.34 -24.39
CA GLY A 39 -25.74 -14.06 -24.66
C GLY A 39 -26.57 -13.61 -23.43
N GLY A 40 -26.09 -12.58 -22.72
CA GLY A 40 -26.73 -11.96 -21.58
C GLY A 40 -27.59 -10.75 -21.96
N ASN A 41 -28.39 -10.26 -21.01
CA ASN A 41 -29.13 -9.00 -21.15
C ASN A 41 -28.16 -7.84 -21.48
N ALA A 42 -28.50 -7.02 -22.48
CA ALA A 42 -27.67 -5.89 -22.93
C ALA A 42 -27.25 -4.93 -21.78
N VAL A 43 -28.14 -4.70 -20.81
CA VAL A 43 -27.85 -3.86 -19.64
C VAL A 43 -26.77 -4.49 -18.76
N SER A 44 -26.87 -5.80 -18.47
CA SER A 44 -25.87 -6.51 -17.64
C SER A 44 -24.50 -6.55 -18.35
N THR A 45 -24.48 -6.71 -19.66
CA THR A 45 -23.26 -6.69 -20.46
C THR A 45 -22.58 -5.31 -20.42
N GLU A 46 -23.35 -4.23 -20.51
CA GLU A 46 -22.79 -2.87 -20.45
C GLU A 46 -22.22 -2.55 -19.06
N VAL A 47 -22.94 -2.92 -17.99
CA VAL A 47 -22.45 -2.77 -16.62
C VAL A 47 -21.15 -3.55 -16.41
N LEU A 48 -21.10 -4.82 -16.86
CA LEU A 48 -19.87 -5.64 -16.78
C LEU A 48 -18.70 -4.99 -17.53
N LYS A 49 -18.92 -4.49 -18.75
CA LYS A 49 -17.90 -3.79 -19.52
C LYS A 49 -17.39 -2.54 -18.78
N GLN A 50 -18.29 -1.77 -18.18
CA GLN A 50 -17.90 -0.59 -17.43
C GLN A 50 -17.05 -0.95 -16.20
N VAL A 51 -17.41 -2.01 -15.46
CA VAL A 51 -16.62 -2.52 -14.32
C VAL A 51 -15.24 -2.99 -14.77
N LEU A 52 -15.16 -3.79 -15.82
CA LEU A 52 -13.89 -4.29 -16.37
C LEU A 52 -13.02 -3.16 -16.91
N TYR A 53 -13.61 -2.17 -17.58
CA TYR A 53 -12.88 -0.98 -18.04
C TYR A 53 -12.25 -0.20 -16.87
N ARG A 54 -13.03 0.05 -15.80
CA ARG A 54 -12.50 0.70 -14.58
C ARG A 54 -11.36 -0.11 -13.96
N ARG A 55 -11.52 -1.44 -13.90
CA ARG A 55 -10.47 -2.34 -13.39
C ARG A 55 -9.20 -2.28 -14.25
N MET A 56 -9.33 -2.31 -15.57
CA MET A 56 -8.18 -2.15 -16.48
C MET A 56 -7.42 -0.85 -16.24
N ARG A 57 -8.14 0.26 -16.03
CA ARG A 57 -7.55 1.56 -15.70
C ARG A 57 -6.87 1.54 -14.34
N ALA A 58 -7.49 0.90 -13.33
CA ALA A 58 -6.91 0.75 -12.01
C ALA A 58 -5.64 -0.12 -11.99
N LEU A 59 -5.50 -1.04 -12.96
CA LEU A 59 -4.33 -1.92 -13.11
C LEU A 59 -3.25 -1.34 -14.04
N GLU A 60 -3.38 -0.09 -14.50
CA GLU A 60 -2.37 0.57 -15.31
C GLU A 60 -1.08 0.76 -14.51
N ASP A 61 0.04 0.23 -15.02
CA ASP A 61 1.34 0.36 -14.36
C ASP A 61 2.02 1.66 -14.82
N ASP A 62 2.35 2.51 -13.84
CA ASP A 62 3.23 3.66 -14.05
C ASP A 62 4.59 3.32 -13.44
N PRO A 63 5.63 3.09 -14.26
CA PRO A 63 6.94 2.70 -13.78
C PRO A 63 7.60 3.78 -12.91
N THR A 64 7.15 5.03 -12.97
CA THR A 64 7.70 6.14 -12.18
C THR A 64 7.11 6.20 -10.77
N VAL A 65 5.99 5.49 -10.54
CA VAL A 65 5.30 5.44 -9.24
C VAL A 65 5.69 4.16 -8.49
N PRO A 66 6.07 4.24 -7.21
CA PRO A 66 6.31 3.05 -6.39
C PRO A 66 5.08 2.16 -6.31
N LEU A 67 5.24 0.86 -6.57
CA LEU A 67 4.15 -0.11 -6.46
C LEU A 67 3.85 -0.45 -5.00
N PHE A 68 4.89 -0.54 -4.18
CA PHE A 68 4.81 -0.65 -2.73
C PHE A 68 5.74 0.38 -2.07
N PHE A 69 5.54 0.65 -0.80
CA PHE A 69 6.31 1.64 -0.03
C PHE A 69 6.76 1.12 1.33
N GLY A 70 6.26 -0.05 1.73
CA GLY A 70 6.60 -0.68 2.98
C GLY A 70 6.55 -2.20 2.94
N ARG A 71 7.17 -2.81 3.95
CA ARG A 71 7.16 -4.25 4.23
C ARG A 71 7.00 -4.45 5.72
N LEU A 72 6.24 -5.46 6.09
CA LEU A 72 6.06 -5.95 7.45
C LEU A 72 6.54 -7.41 7.52
N ASP A 73 7.41 -7.73 8.46
CA ASP A 73 7.74 -9.10 8.81
C ASP A 73 7.00 -9.44 10.10
N TYR A 74 6.03 -10.32 10.00
CA TYR A 74 5.26 -10.80 11.13
C TYR A 74 6.00 -11.91 11.86
N ASP A 75 5.75 -12.05 13.18
CA ASP A 75 6.38 -13.02 14.04
C ASP A 75 5.35 -13.56 15.05
N THR A 76 5.16 -14.87 15.08
CA THR A 76 4.24 -15.55 15.99
C THR A 76 4.62 -15.33 17.46
N ALA A 77 5.91 -15.17 17.77
CA ALA A 77 6.37 -14.82 19.11
C ALA A 77 5.89 -13.44 19.60
N LEU A 78 5.50 -12.56 18.68
CA LEU A 78 4.94 -11.24 18.98
C LEU A 78 3.42 -11.16 18.84
N GLY A 79 2.75 -12.33 18.69
CA GLY A 79 1.30 -12.46 18.64
C GLY A 79 0.69 -12.42 17.25
N ALA A 80 1.49 -12.58 16.19
CA ALA A 80 0.97 -12.83 14.85
C ALA A 80 0.39 -14.25 14.75
N GLU A 81 -0.55 -14.47 13.83
CA GLU A 81 -1.09 -15.81 13.56
C GLU A 81 -0.08 -16.70 12.83
N LEU A 82 0.73 -16.12 11.95
CA LEU A 82 1.76 -16.79 11.15
C LEU A 82 2.99 -15.89 11.02
N ASP A 83 4.15 -16.55 10.82
CA ASP A 83 5.37 -15.86 10.40
C ASP A 83 5.25 -15.56 8.90
N GLU A 84 5.02 -14.31 8.55
CA GLU A 84 4.71 -13.88 7.19
C GLU A 84 5.42 -12.58 6.84
N ILE A 85 5.73 -12.42 5.56
CA ILE A 85 6.23 -11.17 4.98
C ILE A 85 5.14 -10.54 4.12
N LEU A 86 4.76 -9.31 4.45
CA LEU A 86 3.72 -8.57 3.76
C LEU A 86 4.26 -7.26 3.18
N TYR A 87 4.18 -7.09 1.85
CA TYR A 87 4.48 -5.82 1.21
C TYR A 87 3.24 -4.94 1.14
N VAL A 88 3.37 -3.69 1.60
CA VAL A 88 2.27 -2.72 1.67
C VAL A 88 2.41 -1.71 0.53
N GLY A 89 1.36 -1.59 -0.26
CA GLY A 89 1.34 -0.69 -1.42
C GLY A 89 0.00 0.00 -1.64
N ARG A 90 -0.13 0.68 -2.77
CA ARG A 90 -1.32 1.46 -3.12
C ARG A 90 -2.48 0.63 -3.67
N ARG A 91 -2.19 -0.61 -4.06
CA ARG A 91 -3.16 -1.54 -4.64
C ARG A 91 -2.77 -2.98 -4.37
N HIS A 92 -3.74 -3.84 -4.38
CA HIS A 92 -3.52 -5.28 -4.28
C HIS A 92 -2.93 -5.83 -5.59
N VAL A 93 -1.86 -6.62 -5.48
CA VAL A 93 -1.25 -7.35 -6.59
C VAL A 93 -1.05 -8.80 -6.16
N SER A 94 -1.55 -9.76 -6.95
CA SER A 94 -1.34 -11.19 -6.75
C SER A 94 -0.76 -11.83 -8.00
N GLY A 95 0.07 -12.87 -7.83
CA GLY A 95 0.65 -13.61 -8.94
C GLY A 95 -0.39 -14.45 -9.68
N GLU A 96 -1.29 -15.07 -8.93
CA GLU A 96 -2.37 -15.93 -9.42
C GLU A 96 -3.71 -15.52 -8.82
N LEU A 97 -4.79 -15.90 -9.49
CA LEU A 97 -6.15 -15.62 -8.99
C LEU A 97 -6.38 -16.41 -7.69
N GLY A 98 -6.50 -15.72 -6.57
CA GLY A 98 -6.66 -16.34 -5.23
C GLY A 98 -5.36 -16.82 -4.59
N GLY A 99 -4.19 -16.55 -5.19
CA GLY A 99 -2.87 -16.78 -4.58
C GLY A 99 -2.48 -15.71 -3.56
N ASP A 100 -1.39 -15.96 -2.86
CA ASP A 100 -0.83 -15.02 -1.88
C ASP A 100 -0.51 -13.67 -2.52
N PRO A 101 -0.81 -12.56 -1.83
CA PRO A 101 -0.57 -11.24 -2.35
C PRO A 101 0.93 -10.93 -2.42
N LEU A 102 1.41 -10.51 -3.59
CA LEU A 102 2.74 -9.93 -3.75
C LEU A 102 2.80 -8.49 -3.21
N VAL A 103 1.68 -7.77 -3.27
CA VAL A 103 1.53 -6.45 -2.66
C VAL A 103 0.11 -6.36 -2.10
N MET A 104 0.02 -6.05 -0.81
CA MET A 104 -1.25 -5.79 -0.13
C MET A 104 -1.63 -4.32 -0.25
N ASP A 105 -2.91 -4.06 -0.52
CA ASP A 105 -3.45 -2.70 -0.48
C ASP A 105 -3.38 -2.13 0.95
N TRP A 106 -2.88 -0.91 1.09
CA TRP A 106 -2.73 -0.23 2.38
C TRP A 106 -4.04 -0.13 3.18
N ARG A 107 -5.18 -0.20 2.51
CA ARG A 107 -6.52 -0.11 3.13
C ARG A 107 -6.91 -1.41 3.84
N ALA A 108 -6.30 -2.53 3.48
CA ALA A 108 -6.58 -3.81 4.10
C ALA A 108 -6.27 -3.80 5.62
N PRO A 109 -7.04 -4.54 6.44
CA PRO A 109 -6.78 -4.62 7.89
C PRO A 109 -5.37 -5.09 8.23
N MET A 110 -4.79 -6.01 7.47
CA MET A 110 -3.43 -6.52 7.67
C MET A 110 -2.34 -5.45 7.43
N ALA A 111 -2.65 -4.34 6.76
CA ALA A 111 -1.71 -3.23 6.58
C ALA A 111 -1.73 -2.20 7.74
N VAL A 112 -2.66 -2.31 8.70
CA VAL A 112 -2.77 -1.40 9.84
C VAL A 112 -1.48 -1.31 10.66
N PRO A 113 -0.77 -2.41 10.95
CA PRO A 113 0.46 -2.35 11.72
C PRO A 113 1.57 -1.53 11.07
N PHE A 114 1.55 -1.36 9.74
CA PHE A 114 2.50 -0.46 9.06
C PHE A 114 2.44 0.98 9.59
N TYR A 115 1.26 1.42 10.02
CA TYR A 115 1.03 2.78 10.51
C TYR A 115 1.07 2.87 12.05
N ARG A 116 0.60 1.84 12.75
CA ARG A 116 0.29 1.90 14.18
C ARG A 116 1.23 1.08 15.06
N ALA A 117 1.91 0.06 14.51
CA ALA A 117 2.83 -0.73 15.32
C ALA A 117 3.98 0.14 15.87
N GLY A 118 4.39 -0.14 17.08
CA GLY A 118 5.48 0.54 17.78
C GLY A 118 6.17 -0.40 18.76
N ALA A 119 7.26 0.04 19.38
CA ALA A 119 8.04 -0.77 20.32
C ALA A 119 7.20 -1.30 21.49
N ASP A 120 6.28 -0.48 22.02
CA ASP A 120 5.41 -0.87 23.15
C ASP A 120 4.20 -1.72 22.71
N HIS A 121 3.83 -1.64 21.45
CA HIS A 121 2.70 -2.37 20.86
C HIS A 121 3.02 -2.83 19.45
N PRO A 122 3.79 -3.91 19.28
CA PRO A 122 4.29 -4.35 17.96
C PRO A 122 3.22 -4.92 17.03
N MET A 123 2.03 -5.26 17.52
CA MET A 123 0.90 -5.78 16.73
C MET A 123 1.28 -7.02 15.90
N GLY A 124 2.13 -7.90 16.42
CA GLY A 124 2.62 -9.09 15.72
C GLY A 124 3.75 -8.81 14.72
N VAL A 125 4.24 -7.59 14.58
CA VAL A 125 5.30 -7.22 13.65
C VAL A 125 6.65 -7.19 14.35
N ARG A 126 7.62 -7.92 13.80
CA ARG A 126 9.01 -7.94 14.24
C ARG A 126 9.83 -6.84 13.56
N LEU A 127 9.60 -6.65 12.26
CA LEU A 127 10.33 -5.70 11.43
C LEU A 127 9.35 -4.90 10.56
N ARG A 128 9.48 -3.58 10.61
CA ARG A 128 8.88 -2.68 9.64
C ARG A 128 9.96 -2.08 8.77
N ARG A 129 9.91 -2.35 7.45
CA ARG A 129 10.81 -1.77 6.44
C ARG A 129 10.09 -0.70 5.66
N ARG A 130 10.72 0.47 5.53
CA ARG A 130 10.29 1.56 4.64
C ARG A 130 11.20 1.61 3.44
N PHE A 131 10.65 1.93 2.27
CA PHE A 131 11.41 1.97 1.02
C PHE A 131 11.55 3.39 0.49
N GLY A 132 12.78 3.74 0.05
CA GLY A 132 13.09 4.95 -0.67
C GLY A 132 13.13 4.70 -2.18
N PHE A 133 12.45 5.58 -2.94
CA PHE A 133 12.41 5.50 -4.40
C PHE A 133 12.84 6.81 -5.04
N SER A 134 13.54 6.70 -6.16
CA SER A 134 13.83 7.82 -7.05
C SER A 134 13.36 7.48 -8.45
N HIS A 135 12.40 8.25 -8.99
CA HIS A 135 11.82 8.03 -10.32
C HIS A 135 11.36 6.57 -10.56
N GLY A 136 10.73 5.97 -9.56
CA GLY A 136 10.24 4.58 -9.61
C GLY A 136 11.30 3.49 -9.39
N VAL A 137 12.57 3.87 -9.27
CA VAL A 137 13.66 2.95 -8.95
C VAL A 137 13.83 2.85 -7.43
N LEU A 138 13.88 1.64 -6.89
CA LEU A 138 14.15 1.38 -5.49
C LEU A 138 15.62 1.68 -5.19
N THR A 139 15.89 2.70 -4.38
CA THR A 139 17.23 3.24 -4.10
C THR A 139 17.71 2.98 -2.69
N ALA A 140 16.79 2.89 -1.72
CA ALA A 140 17.13 2.74 -0.31
C ALA A 140 16.03 1.98 0.45
N PHE A 141 16.37 1.52 1.64
CA PHE A 141 15.40 1.03 2.62
C PHE A 141 15.85 1.43 4.03
N GLU A 142 14.91 1.41 4.95
CA GLU A 142 15.15 1.65 6.37
C GLU A 142 14.36 0.65 7.21
N ASP A 143 15.07 -0.04 8.10
CA ASP A 143 14.53 -1.08 8.97
C ASP A 143 14.26 -0.54 10.36
N GLU A 144 13.05 -0.76 10.84
CA GLU A 144 12.63 -0.49 12.21
C GLU A 144 12.25 -1.81 12.88
N TRP A 145 13.04 -2.22 13.86
CA TRP A 145 12.78 -3.41 14.65
C TRP A 145 11.79 -3.08 15.77
N LEU A 146 10.79 -3.92 15.92
CA LEU A 146 9.70 -3.77 16.89
C LEU A 146 9.72 -4.94 17.90
N GLY A 147 9.25 -4.70 19.12
CA GLY A 147 9.19 -5.70 20.17
C GLY A 147 10.24 -5.51 21.27
N ALA A 148 10.28 -6.43 22.22
CA ALA A 148 11.12 -6.32 23.41
C ALA A 148 12.62 -6.27 23.07
N GLY A 149 13.30 -5.22 23.47
CA GLY A 149 14.72 -5.01 23.22
C GLY A 149 15.03 -4.26 21.92
N ALA A 150 14.04 -3.87 21.14
CA ALA A 150 14.25 -2.97 20.02
C ALA A 150 14.77 -1.63 20.54
N VAL A 151 15.94 -1.22 20.10
CA VAL A 151 16.40 0.15 20.31
C VAL A 151 15.47 1.03 19.51
N SER A 152 14.74 1.93 20.19
CA SER A 152 13.88 2.90 19.53
C SER A 152 14.69 3.60 18.44
N ALA A 153 14.41 3.32 17.20
CA ALA A 153 15.06 3.98 16.09
C ALA A 153 14.79 5.48 16.22
N ALA A 154 15.83 6.28 16.11
CA ALA A 154 15.69 7.69 15.82
C ALA A 154 14.71 7.85 14.66
N SER A 155 13.90 8.92 14.68
CA SER A 155 12.88 9.21 13.67
C SER A 155 13.34 8.80 12.27
N SER A 156 12.50 7.99 11.58
CA SER A 156 12.83 7.47 10.25
C SER A 156 13.30 8.58 9.32
N GLN A 157 14.53 8.49 8.85
CA GLN A 157 15.12 9.49 7.95
C GLN A 157 14.38 9.48 6.61
N LEU A 158 14.05 8.29 6.09
CA LEU A 158 13.28 8.16 4.85
C LEU A 158 11.87 8.77 4.97
N LEU A 159 11.24 8.62 6.14
CA LEU A 159 9.94 9.24 6.39
C LEU A 159 10.06 10.77 6.46
N ALA A 160 11.08 11.29 7.14
CA ALA A 160 11.35 12.72 7.22
C ALA A 160 11.63 13.30 5.83
N ASP A 161 12.52 12.67 5.06
CA ASP A 161 12.87 13.08 3.69
C ASP A 161 11.66 13.09 2.76
N GLU A 162 10.75 12.11 2.88
CA GLU A 162 9.52 12.06 2.07
C GLU A 162 8.52 13.14 2.48
N ILE A 163 8.42 13.47 3.78
CA ILE A 163 7.56 14.56 4.28
C ILE A 163 8.11 15.92 3.83
N GLU A 164 9.43 16.11 3.88
CA GLU A 164 10.11 17.37 3.54
C GLU A 164 10.28 17.59 2.03
N ARG A 165 10.13 16.55 1.22
CA ARG A 165 10.32 16.65 -0.23
C ARG A 165 9.46 17.75 -0.85
N PRO A 166 10.04 18.69 -1.66
CA PRO A 166 9.31 19.81 -2.24
C PRO A 166 8.05 19.38 -2.99
N ARG A 167 6.94 20.02 -2.66
CA ARG A 167 5.62 19.74 -3.28
C ARG A 167 5.49 20.47 -4.61
N MET A 168 6.12 19.95 -5.66
CA MET A 168 5.99 20.46 -7.01
C MET A 168 4.96 19.61 -7.77
N GLY A 169 3.83 20.19 -8.19
CA GLY A 169 2.81 19.51 -8.99
C GLY A 169 1.51 19.15 -8.22
N PRO A 170 0.66 18.27 -8.79
CA PRO A 170 -0.60 17.88 -8.17
C PRO A 170 -0.37 17.23 -6.81
N MET A 171 -1.39 17.32 -5.93
CA MET A 171 -1.35 16.79 -4.57
C MET A 171 -0.89 15.35 -4.57
N ARG A 172 0.26 15.09 -3.94
CA ARG A 172 0.81 13.74 -3.83
C ARG A 172 0.01 12.92 -2.82
N ASP A 173 -0.10 11.64 -3.14
CA ASP A 173 -0.58 10.62 -2.24
C ASP A 173 0.35 10.53 -1.01
N ILE A 174 -0.21 10.70 0.19
CA ILE A 174 0.51 10.62 1.47
C ILE A 174 0.48 9.23 2.10
N VAL A 175 0.04 8.21 1.40
CA VAL A 175 -0.17 6.85 1.94
C VAL A 175 1.07 6.32 2.66
N ALA A 176 2.26 6.61 2.14
CA ALA A 176 3.51 6.18 2.77
C ALA A 176 3.88 6.94 4.04
N THR A 177 3.25 8.10 4.28
CA THR A 177 3.62 9.06 5.34
C THR A 177 2.50 9.35 6.33
N ILE A 178 1.38 8.62 6.26
CA ILE A 178 0.28 8.74 7.22
C ILE A 178 0.80 8.44 8.62
N GLN A 179 0.59 9.36 9.55
CA GLN A 179 0.95 9.21 10.95
C GLN A 179 -0.10 8.34 11.69
N PRO A 180 0.26 7.72 12.83
CA PRO A 180 -0.65 6.84 13.58
C PRO A 180 -1.99 7.51 13.97
N ASP A 181 -1.96 8.76 14.41
CA ASP A 181 -3.12 9.57 14.75
C ASP A 181 -3.99 9.89 13.52
N GLN A 182 -3.36 10.16 12.38
CA GLN A 182 -4.06 10.36 11.11
C GLN A 182 -4.70 9.07 10.61
N ASP A 183 -4.03 7.92 10.74
CA ASP A 183 -4.57 6.62 10.34
C ASP A 183 -5.82 6.25 11.14
N VAL A 184 -5.90 6.59 12.42
CA VAL A 184 -7.12 6.43 13.23
C VAL A 184 -8.30 7.18 12.60
N LEU A 185 -8.08 8.43 12.16
CA LEU A 185 -9.13 9.25 11.53
C LEU A 185 -9.50 8.73 10.14
N VAL A 186 -8.52 8.30 9.36
CA VAL A 186 -8.76 7.72 8.02
C VAL A 186 -9.64 6.48 8.09
N ARG A 187 -9.41 5.61 9.09
CA ARG A 187 -10.10 4.31 9.23
C ARG A 187 -11.32 4.34 10.15
N SER A 188 -11.73 5.51 10.68
CA SER A 188 -12.93 5.58 11.53
C SER A 188 -14.20 5.20 10.76
N ALA A 189 -15.17 4.63 11.45
CA ALA A 189 -16.43 4.13 10.89
C ALA A 189 -17.24 5.22 10.14
N LEU A 190 -17.99 4.82 9.12
CA LEU A 190 -18.83 5.74 8.34
C LEU A 190 -19.96 6.38 9.15
N ALA A 191 -20.44 5.67 10.20
CA ALA A 191 -21.53 6.14 11.04
C ALA A 191 -21.20 7.40 11.87
N GLU A 192 -19.91 7.74 11.98
CA GLU A 192 -19.44 8.87 12.79
C GLU A 192 -19.17 10.09 11.93
N SER A 193 -19.70 11.24 12.35
CA SER A 193 -19.33 12.54 11.79
C SER A 193 -18.01 12.99 12.42
N LEU A 194 -16.99 13.23 11.59
CA LEU A 194 -15.67 13.67 12.04
C LEU A 194 -15.41 15.14 11.71
N CYS A 195 -14.92 15.88 12.69
CA CYS A 195 -14.39 17.23 12.51
C CYS A 195 -12.87 17.19 12.69
N ILE A 196 -12.11 17.45 11.63
CA ILE A 196 -10.63 17.44 11.65
C ILE A 196 -10.14 18.88 11.86
N GLN A 197 -9.55 19.15 13.02
CA GLN A 197 -8.92 20.43 13.35
C GLN A 197 -7.39 20.31 13.31
N GLY A 198 -6.73 21.41 13.03
CA GLY A 198 -5.26 21.51 13.02
C GLY A 198 -4.77 22.77 12.35
N ALA A 199 -3.50 23.12 12.56
CA ALA A 199 -2.84 24.27 11.96
C ALA A 199 -2.81 24.16 10.41
N PRO A 200 -2.61 25.25 9.67
CA PRO A 200 -2.33 25.18 8.23
C PRO A 200 -1.14 24.26 7.95
N GLY A 201 -1.24 23.43 6.90
CA GLY A 201 -0.16 22.51 6.51
C GLY A 201 -0.16 21.15 7.22
N THR A 202 -0.98 20.89 8.24
CA THR A 202 -1.03 19.60 8.97
C THR A 202 -1.67 18.43 8.21
N GLY A 203 -1.95 18.58 6.92
CA GLY A 203 -2.46 17.49 6.08
C GLY A 203 -3.97 17.21 6.17
N LYS A 204 -4.79 18.09 6.77
CA LYS A 204 -6.24 17.88 6.95
C LYS A 204 -6.96 17.44 5.67
N THR A 205 -6.71 18.11 4.56
CA THR A 205 -7.31 17.77 3.24
C THR A 205 -6.86 16.39 2.77
N ALA A 206 -5.57 16.07 2.98
CA ALA A 206 -5.03 14.76 2.61
C ALA A 206 -5.69 13.64 3.44
N VAL A 207 -5.82 13.82 4.77
CA VAL A 207 -6.52 12.87 5.65
C VAL A 207 -7.98 12.68 5.18
N GLY A 208 -8.68 13.76 4.87
CA GLY A 208 -10.08 13.70 4.37
C GLY A 208 -10.20 12.92 3.05
N LEU A 209 -9.29 13.13 2.10
CA LEU A 209 -9.28 12.41 0.82
C LEU A 209 -8.92 10.92 1.01
N HIS A 210 -7.97 10.61 1.89
CA HIS A 210 -7.60 9.22 2.17
C HIS A 210 -8.72 8.49 2.94
N ARG A 211 -9.45 9.19 3.83
CA ARG A 211 -10.66 8.65 4.44
C ARG A 211 -11.72 8.31 3.38
N ALA A 212 -11.99 9.21 2.45
CA ALA A 212 -12.91 8.93 1.35
C ALA A 212 -12.45 7.71 0.52
N ALA A 213 -11.16 7.62 0.18
CA ALA A 213 -10.59 6.49 -0.52
C ALA A 213 -10.70 5.18 0.28
N TYR A 214 -10.53 5.22 1.61
CA TYR A 214 -10.68 4.07 2.49
C TYR A 214 -12.14 3.57 2.51
N LEU A 215 -13.10 4.49 2.73
CA LEU A 215 -14.51 4.16 2.80
C LEU A 215 -15.10 3.64 1.46
N LEU A 216 -14.53 4.05 0.33
CA LEU A 216 -14.91 3.55 -0.99
C LEU A 216 -14.30 2.18 -1.32
N TYR A 217 -13.31 1.74 -0.56
CA TYR A 217 -12.71 0.41 -0.68
C TYR A 217 -13.51 -0.64 0.12
N SER A 218 -14.06 -0.24 1.28
CA SER A 218 -14.87 -1.06 2.16
C SER A 218 -16.27 -1.23 1.57
#